data_2907c4a65491f57235cd68daf365d3fc
#
_entry.id   2907c4a65491f57235cd68daf365d3fc
#
_cell.length_a   1.000
_cell.length_b   1.000
_cell.length_c   1.000
_cell.angle_alpha   90.00
_cell.angle_beta   90.00
_cell.angle_gamma   90.00
#
_symmetry.space_group_name_H-M   'P 1'
#
loop_
_entity.id
_entity.type
_entity.pdbx_description
1 polymer ?
#
loop_
_entity_poly.entity_id
_entity_poly.type
_entity_poly.pdbx_seq_one_letter_code
_entity_poly.pdbx_strand_id
1 'polypeptide(L)'
;MVHGGARAQTRELATRGELLDRVAAIVNEGVVLNSELDAQVEVIGDRLRQQKLELPPQNVLRQQVLERLVLQEIQMQRANRAGIKVSDEQVNAALQDVARRNGLTLSQLPDALARQGEDYAAYREDLRKEITLSLLRQRDVLQRISVTPREIDTFLEKQAKTPSERSEYNVSHILIAVAQEASPAQLEQAGKRANEVYQRAKAGEDFAKLAVAYSSSQTALEGGALGWRKGSELPTFLTDVVARLKPGEVSDPLRTPTGYHIVKLNEVRGAGADKAVEDQIHLRHILMKTNELADDATVRGKLLALRERILKGEDFAGLAQTSSEDPGSAAEGGDLGWAGPGTFTPEFDQAIAGLKDNELSQPFHTQFGWHLVQVLGHRRFDNTDELRRRQAMEAIRAGKADEETELWLRRMRDEAFVEYKS
;
A
#
# COMPACT_ATOMS: atom_id res chain seq x y z
N MET A 1 18.54 48.28 -29.56
CA MET A 1 17.46 47.56 -28.84
C MET A 1 18.09 46.86 -27.66
N VAL A 2 17.83 47.39 -26.47
CA VAL A 2 18.45 46.92 -25.22
C VAL A 2 17.52 45.86 -24.65
N HIS A 3 18.01 44.63 -24.52
CA HIS A 3 17.30 43.54 -23.83
C HIS A 3 17.49 43.76 -22.33
N GLY A 4 16.44 44.27 -21.67
CA GLY A 4 16.39 44.36 -20.22
C GLY A 4 16.08 42.98 -19.63
N GLY A 5 17.08 42.35 -19.00
CA GLY A 5 16.89 41.20 -18.17
C GLY A 5 16.04 41.56 -16.96
N ALA A 6 14.91 40.91 -16.80
CA ALA A 6 14.09 40.99 -15.61
C ALA A 6 14.86 40.37 -14.44
N ARG A 7 15.46 41.15 -13.57
CA ARG A 7 15.93 40.73 -12.25
C ARG A 7 14.69 40.55 -11.38
N ALA A 8 14.45 39.32 -10.92
CA ALA A 8 13.48 39.07 -9.86
C ALA A 8 13.92 39.87 -8.62
N GLN A 9 13.16 40.91 -8.30
CA GLN A 9 13.32 41.63 -7.04
C GLN A 9 12.70 40.77 -5.95
N THR A 10 13.54 40.28 -5.04
CA THR A 10 13.10 39.78 -3.74
C THR A 10 12.43 40.95 -3.01
N ARG A 11 11.11 40.98 -2.98
CA ARG A 11 10.36 41.92 -2.16
C ARG A 11 10.53 41.51 -0.69
N GLU A 12 11.20 42.34 0.10
CA GLU A 12 11.18 42.25 1.55
C GLU A 12 9.73 42.41 2.03
N LEU A 13 9.20 41.36 2.67
CA LEU A 13 7.82 41.31 3.16
C LEU A 13 7.64 42.01 4.52
N ALA A 14 8.71 42.45 5.18
CA ALA A 14 8.64 43.08 6.48
C ALA A 14 8.96 44.57 6.37
N THR A 15 8.08 45.43 6.88
CA THR A 15 8.25 46.89 6.94
C THR A 15 9.36 47.35 7.91
N ARG A 16 9.99 46.42 8.67
CA ARG A 16 11.08 46.71 9.64
C ARG A 16 12.35 45.90 9.37
N GLY A 17 12.51 45.31 8.18
CA GLY A 17 13.73 44.58 7.81
C GLY A 17 13.98 43.29 8.57
N GLU A 18 12.98 42.75 9.30
CA GLU A 18 13.09 41.48 10.00
C GLU A 18 12.85 40.34 9.00
N LEU A 19 13.84 39.46 8.87
CA LEU A 19 13.77 38.33 7.95
C LEU A 19 12.80 37.28 8.53
N LEU A 20 11.64 37.11 7.90
CA LEU A 20 10.64 36.18 8.36
C LEU A 20 11.05 34.69 8.10
N ASP A 21 11.61 34.41 6.91
CA ASP A 21 12.14 33.10 6.53
C ASP A 21 13.02 33.21 5.28
N ARG A 22 13.79 32.19 4.97
CA ARG A 22 14.61 32.08 3.76
C ARG A 22 14.14 30.94 2.88
N VAL A 23 14.27 31.12 1.57
CA VAL A 23 14.00 30.05 0.60
C VAL A 23 15.20 29.12 0.54
N ALA A 24 14.98 27.83 0.77
CA ALA A 24 15.99 26.77 0.61
C ALA A 24 16.05 26.28 -0.85
N ALA A 25 14.89 26.15 -1.50
CA ALA A 25 14.82 25.84 -2.93
C ALA A 25 13.58 26.48 -3.58
N ILE A 26 13.72 26.86 -4.86
CA ILE A 26 12.59 27.18 -5.74
C ILE A 26 12.28 25.94 -6.55
N VAL A 27 10.99 25.56 -6.59
CA VAL A 27 10.51 24.35 -7.25
C VAL A 27 9.35 24.74 -8.17
N ASN A 28 9.58 24.85 -9.47
CA ASN A 28 8.62 25.39 -10.44
C ASN A 28 8.03 26.75 -9.97
N GLU A 29 6.75 26.73 -9.57
CA GLU A 29 5.98 27.90 -9.09
C GLU A 29 5.97 28.01 -7.55
N GLY A 30 6.49 26.99 -6.83
CA GLY A 30 6.53 26.93 -5.37
C GLY A 30 7.93 27.10 -4.79
N VAL A 31 8.01 27.00 -3.49
CA VAL A 31 9.26 27.11 -2.74
C VAL A 31 9.30 26.11 -1.59
N VAL A 32 10.50 25.70 -1.21
CA VAL A 32 10.79 25.04 0.07
C VAL A 32 11.47 26.06 0.97
N LEU A 33 10.96 26.26 2.18
CA LEU A 33 11.49 27.22 3.14
C LEU A 33 12.58 26.58 4.02
N ASN A 34 13.49 27.43 4.52
CA ASN A 34 14.53 26.98 5.44
C ASN A 34 13.96 26.51 6.78
N SER A 35 12.91 27.17 7.30
CA SER A 35 12.23 26.74 8.53
C SER A 35 11.61 25.34 8.40
N GLU A 36 10.99 25.04 7.26
CA GLU A 36 10.46 23.72 6.95
C GLU A 36 11.58 22.68 6.86
N LEU A 37 12.67 23.01 6.18
CA LEU A 37 13.84 22.15 6.07
C LEU A 37 14.47 21.86 7.44
N ASP A 38 14.65 22.88 8.28
CA ASP A 38 15.24 22.74 9.62
C ASP A 38 14.39 21.85 10.52
N ALA A 39 13.06 22.06 10.53
CA ALA A 39 12.13 21.25 11.28
C ALA A 39 12.17 19.77 10.84
N GLN A 40 12.19 19.51 9.53
CA GLN A 40 12.27 18.14 9.01
C GLN A 40 13.62 17.48 9.27
N VAL A 41 14.72 18.22 9.24
CA VAL A 41 16.06 17.73 9.61
C VAL A 41 16.09 17.29 11.08
N GLU A 42 15.46 18.04 11.97
CA GLU A 42 15.35 17.71 13.40
C GLU A 42 14.53 16.43 13.60
N VAL A 43 13.33 16.37 13.03
CA VAL A 43 12.43 15.20 13.14
C VAL A 43 13.11 13.92 12.62
N ILE A 44 13.75 14.00 11.44
CA ILE A 44 14.44 12.84 10.86
C ILE A 44 15.69 12.48 11.69
N GLY A 45 16.43 13.47 12.15
CA GLY A 45 17.59 13.26 13.02
C GLY A 45 17.21 12.53 14.31
N ASP A 46 16.11 12.92 14.96
CA ASP A 46 15.61 12.27 16.17
C ASP A 46 15.13 10.84 15.91
N ARG A 47 14.43 10.62 14.80
CA ARG A 47 14.02 9.28 14.37
C ARG A 47 15.23 8.36 14.16
N LEU A 48 16.26 8.82 13.47
CA LEU A 48 17.49 8.06 13.25
C LEU A 48 18.19 7.72 14.58
N ARG A 49 18.25 8.68 15.52
CA ARG A 49 18.80 8.46 16.88
C ARG A 49 18.01 7.40 17.65
N GLN A 50 16.67 7.46 17.62
CA GLN A 50 15.78 6.48 18.25
C GLN A 50 16.00 5.07 17.69
N GLN A 51 16.24 4.97 16.38
CA GLN A 51 16.57 3.72 15.70
C GLN A 51 18.01 3.27 15.93
N LYS A 52 18.80 4.02 16.72
CA LYS A 52 20.23 3.78 16.96
C LYS A 52 21.10 3.79 15.69
N LEU A 53 20.64 4.53 14.68
CA LEU A 53 21.41 4.74 13.46
C LEU A 53 22.37 5.91 13.63
N GLU A 54 23.57 5.75 13.12
CA GLU A 54 24.56 6.83 13.10
C GLU A 54 24.12 7.93 12.13
N LEU A 55 24.10 9.16 12.62
CA LEU A 55 23.76 10.32 11.78
C LEU A 55 24.90 10.60 10.78
N PRO A 56 24.58 10.84 9.49
CA PRO A 56 25.55 11.36 8.57
C PRO A 56 25.97 12.80 8.96
N PRO A 57 27.03 13.37 8.36
CA PRO A 57 27.36 14.78 8.54
C PRO A 57 26.12 15.67 8.31
N GLN A 58 25.97 16.71 9.12
CA GLN A 58 24.76 17.54 9.14
C GLN A 58 24.42 18.14 7.77
N ASN A 59 25.44 18.58 7.02
CA ASN A 59 25.25 19.07 5.65
C ASN A 59 24.70 18.00 4.69
N VAL A 60 25.10 16.72 4.86
CA VAL A 60 24.60 15.62 4.04
C VAL A 60 23.16 15.31 4.40
N LEU A 61 22.83 15.21 5.71
CA LEU A 61 21.45 14.98 6.15
C LEU A 61 20.54 16.11 5.66
N ARG A 62 20.97 17.37 5.82
CA ARG A 62 20.23 18.53 5.35
C ARG A 62 19.96 18.50 3.85
N GLN A 63 20.96 18.11 3.05
CA GLN A 63 20.80 17.98 1.60
C GLN A 63 19.81 16.87 1.25
N GLN A 64 19.87 15.70 1.89
CA GLN A 64 18.94 14.58 1.65
C GLN A 64 17.50 14.96 2.02
N VAL A 65 17.31 15.67 3.13
CA VAL A 65 15.99 16.16 3.54
C VAL A 65 15.47 17.21 2.55
N LEU A 66 16.32 18.10 2.07
CA LEU A 66 15.95 19.09 1.06
C LEU A 66 15.49 18.44 -0.25
N GLU A 67 16.21 17.41 -0.75
CA GLU A 67 15.81 16.67 -1.93
C GLU A 67 14.44 15.98 -1.74
N ARG A 68 14.20 15.43 -0.55
CA ARG A 68 12.89 14.84 -0.21
C ARG A 68 11.78 15.88 -0.24
N LEU A 69 11.99 17.06 0.37
CA LEU A 69 11.01 18.15 0.37
C LEU A 69 10.75 18.69 -1.04
N VAL A 70 11.80 18.85 -1.85
CA VAL A 70 11.68 19.23 -3.27
C VAL A 70 10.79 18.23 -4.03
N LEU A 71 11.05 16.94 -3.87
CA LEU A 71 10.27 15.91 -4.54
C LEU A 71 8.81 15.88 -4.04
N GLN A 72 8.60 16.12 -2.75
CA GLN A 72 7.26 16.25 -2.17
C GLN A 72 6.51 17.45 -2.74
N GLU A 73 7.16 18.60 -2.87
CA GLU A 73 6.57 19.82 -3.47
C GLU A 73 6.17 19.59 -4.94
N ILE A 74 7.03 18.93 -5.74
CA ILE A 74 6.72 18.56 -7.12
C ILE A 74 5.46 17.70 -7.19
N GLN A 75 5.35 16.71 -6.31
CA GLN A 75 4.18 15.83 -6.24
C GLN A 75 2.91 16.59 -5.80
N MET A 76 3.03 17.49 -4.81
CA MET A 76 1.89 18.31 -4.36
C MET A 76 1.37 19.22 -5.46
N GLN A 77 2.26 19.87 -6.22
CA GLN A 77 1.88 20.65 -7.40
C GLN A 77 1.17 19.79 -8.46
N ARG A 78 1.67 18.59 -8.70
CA ARG A 78 1.03 17.64 -9.60
C ARG A 78 -0.36 17.23 -9.12
N ALA A 79 -0.52 16.96 -7.82
CA ALA A 79 -1.80 16.62 -7.21
C ALA A 79 -2.80 17.79 -7.35
N ASN A 80 -2.37 19.01 -7.09
CA ASN A 80 -3.17 20.22 -7.23
C ASN A 80 -3.63 20.43 -8.69
N ARG A 81 -2.72 20.29 -9.66
CA ARG A 81 -3.06 20.36 -11.11
C ARG A 81 -4.00 19.23 -11.53
N ALA A 82 -3.91 18.07 -10.90
CA ALA A 82 -4.79 16.94 -11.13
C ALA A 82 -6.17 17.07 -10.44
N GLY A 83 -6.40 18.13 -9.66
CA GLY A 83 -7.64 18.38 -8.94
C GLY A 83 -7.86 17.44 -7.75
N ILE A 84 -6.81 16.80 -7.23
CA ILE A 84 -6.91 15.92 -6.06
C ILE A 84 -7.12 16.79 -4.82
N LYS A 85 -8.26 16.56 -4.15
CA LYS A 85 -8.63 17.27 -2.91
C LYS A 85 -8.97 16.23 -1.84
N VAL A 86 -8.38 16.39 -0.67
CA VAL A 86 -8.66 15.57 0.50
C VAL A 86 -9.58 16.34 1.43
N SER A 87 -10.77 15.79 1.68
CA SER A 87 -11.76 16.41 2.54
C SER A 87 -11.42 16.27 4.02
N ASP A 88 -12.05 17.10 4.86
CA ASP A 88 -11.87 17.01 6.32
C ASP A 88 -12.37 15.68 6.88
N GLU A 89 -13.40 15.09 6.27
CA GLU A 89 -13.92 13.77 6.66
C GLU A 89 -12.87 12.67 6.41
N GLN A 90 -12.17 12.72 5.28
CA GLN A 90 -11.09 11.76 4.96
C GLN A 90 -9.93 11.90 5.95
N VAL A 91 -9.53 13.13 6.29
CA VAL A 91 -8.48 13.37 7.29
C VAL A 91 -8.93 12.88 8.67
N ASN A 92 -10.19 13.15 9.07
CA ASN A 92 -10.72 12.68 10.35
C ASN A 92 -10.79 11.16 10.43
N ALA A 93 -11.16 10.47 9.34
CA ALA A 93 -11.14 9.02 9.28
C ALA A 93 -9.72 8.46 9.46
N ALA A 94 -8.73 9.06 8.79
CA ALA A 94 -7.32 8.68 8.95
C ALA A 94 -6.81 8.93 10.38
N LEU A 95 -7.17 10.07 11.00
CA LEU A 95 -6.83 10.36 12.41
C LEU A 95 -7.46 9.36 13.38
N GLN A 96 -8.71 8.92 13.12
CA GLN A 96 -9.36 7.87 13.91
C GLN A 96 -8.59 6.54 13.80
N ASP A 97 -8.12 6.20 12.60
CA ASP A 97 -7.32 4.99 12.40
C ASP A 97 -5.96 5.06 13.11
N VAL A 98 -5.30 6.22 13.07
CA VAL A 98 -4.06 6.45 13.83
C VAL A 98 -4.32 6.31 15.33
N ALA A 99 -5.35 6.97 15.87
CA ALA A 99 -5.71 6.87 17.28
C ALA A 99 -5.98 5.41 17.69
N ARG A 100 -6.82 4.69 16.94
CA ARG A 100 -7.15 3.28 17.19
C ARG A 100 -5.92 2.36 17.21
N ARG A 101 -4.98 2.52 16.27
CA ARG A 101 -3.73 1.75 16.22
C ARG A 101 -2.84 1.98 17.43
N ASN A 102 -2.95 3.16 18.05
CA ASN A 102 -2.22 3.53 19.26
C ASN A 102 -3.03 3.29 20.55
N GLY A 103 -4.19 2.62 20.47
CA GLY A 103 -5.04 2.35 21.62
C GLY A 103 -5.71 3.59 22.21
N LEU A 104 -5.88 4.65 21.40
CA LEU A 104 -6.44 5.95 21.79
C LEU A 104 -7.80 6.18 21.10
N THR A 105 -8.58 7.08 21.69
CA THR A 105 -9.71 7.71 21.00
C THR A 105 -9.24 8.94 20.22
N LEU A 106 -10.03 9.39 19.24
CA LEU A 106 -9.71 10.60 18.48
C LEU A 106 -9.57 11.83 19.39
N SER A 107 -10.37 11.93 20.44
CA SER A 107 -10.32 13.04 21.42
C SER A 107 -9.05 13.04 22.28
N GLN A 108 -8.39 11.91 22.44
CA GLN A 108 -7.14 11.78 23.20
C GLN A 108 -5.88 12.05 22.33
N LEU A 109 -6.04 12.03 21.01
CA LEU A 109 -4.91 12.19 20.10
C LEU A 109 -4.18 13.53 20.23
N PRO A 110 -4.87 14.71 20.38
CA PRO A 110 -4.19 15.99 20.57
C PRO A 110 -3.27 16.01 21.80
N ASP A 111 -3.77 15.50 22.93
CA ASP A 111 -2.96 15.44 24.17
C ASP A 111 -1.78 14.47 24.07
N ALA A 112 -1.94 13.40 23.30
CA ALA A 112 -0.86 12.45 23.07
C ALA A 112 0.26 13.05 22.19
N LEU A 113 -0.10 13.78 21.13
CA LEU A 113 0.84 14.51 20.27
C LEU A 113 1.56 15.62 21.04
N ALA A 114 0.83 16.42 21.83
CA ALA A 114 1.41 17.48 22.64
C ALA A 114 2.46 16.95 23.65
N ARG A 115 2.26 15.75 24.21
CA ARG A 115 3.27 15.11 25.08
C ARG A 115 4.54 14.70 24.33
N GLN A 116 4.46 14.53 23.00
CA GLN A 116 5.60 14.24 22.12
C GLN A 116 6.22 15.52 21.54
N GLY A 117 5.64 16.69 21.87
CA GLY A 117 6.09 17.99 21.35
C GLY A 117 5.53 18.30 19.97
N GLU A 118 4.54 17.54 19.48
CA GLU A 118 3.93 17.74 18.17
C GLU A 118 2.64 18.58 18.26
N ASP A 119 2.50 19.55 17.35
CA ASP A 119 1.28 20.35 17.20
C ASP A 119 0.22 19.57 16.42
N TYR A 120 -1.00 19.47 17.00
CA TYR A 120 -2.08 18.71 16.36
C TYR A 120 -2.51 19.28 15.01
N ALA A 121 -2.50 20.62 14.83
CA ALA A 121 -2.90 21.22 13.56
C ALA A 121 -1.84 20.95 12.47
N ALA A 122 -0.56 21.05 12.81
CA ALA A 122 0.53 20.67 11.92
C ALA A 122 0.46 19.19 11.54
N TYR A 123 0.28 18.30 12.51
CA TYR A 123 0.13 16.86 12.27
C TYR A 123 -1.05 16.54 11.33
N ARG A 124 -2.19 17.25 11.53
CA ARG A 124 -3.36 17.11 10.67
C ARG A 124 -3.08 17.49 9.22
N GLU A 125 -2.35 18.58 8.99
CA GLU A 125 -1.99 19.03 7.65
C GLU A 125 -0.94 18.11 7.00
N ASP A 126 0.00 17.60 7.75
CA ASP A 126 0.96 16.61 7.24
C ASP A 126 0.27 15.30 6.85
N LEU A 127 -0.68 14.83 7.66
CA LEU A 127 -1.51 13.67 7.29
C LEU A 127 -2.34 13.94 6.02
N ARG A 128 -2.87 15.17 5.83
CA ARG A 128 -3.55 15.58 4.59
C ARG A 128 -2.62 15.49 3.39
N LYS A 129 -1.37 15.97 3.53
CA LYS A 129 -0.34 15.87 2.47
C LYS A 129 -0.06 14.40 2.15
N GLU A 130 0.13 13.54 3.14
CA GLU A 130 0.37 12.09 2.94
C GLU A 130 -0.78 11.42 2.18
N ILE A 131 -2.04 11.69 2.56
CA ILE A 131 -3.22 11.18 1.86
C ILE A 131 -3.24 11.67 0.41
N THR A 132 -2.96 12.97 0.19
CA THR A 132 -2.90 13.56 -1.15
C THR A 132 -1.87 12.87 -2.03
N LEU A 133 -0.66 12.64 -1.52
CA LEU A 133 0.41 11.94 -2.23
C LEU A 133 0.07 10.47 -2.51
N SER A 134 -0.59 9.82 -1.56
CA SER A 134 -1.08 8.45 -1.73
C SER A 134 -2.12 8.35 -2.86
N LEU A 135 -3.09 9.27 -2.88
CA LEU A 135 -4.10 9.34 -3.94
C LEU A 135 -3.49 9.65 -5.32
N LEU A 136 -2.50 10.54 -5.35
CA LEU A 136 -1.78 10.86 -6.58
C LEU A 136 -1.07 9.61 -7.12
N ARG A 137 -0.33 8.90 -6.27
CA ARG A 137 0.35 7.65 -6.64
C ARG A 137 -0.63 6.57 -7.07
N GLN A 138 -1.74 6.42 -6.36
CA GLN A 138 -2.81 5.50 -6.71
C GLN A 138 -3.30 5.74 -8.14
N ARG A 139 -3.57 7.01 -8.49
CA ARG A 139 -4.08 7.42 -9.79
C ARG A 139 -3.04 7.32 -10.92
N ASP A 140 -1.84 7.89 -10.69
CA ASP A 140 -0.85 8.10 -11.75
C ASP A 140 0.01 6.84 -11.98
N VAL A 141 0.11 5.94 -11.00
CA VAL A 141 0.92 4.72 -11.05
C VAL A 141 0.08 3.47 -10.89
N LEU A 142 -0.52 3.25 -9.69
CA LEU A 142 -1.07 1.94 -9.34
C LEU A 142 -2.26 1.52 -10.19
N GLN A 143 -3.12 2.45 -10.60
CA GLN A 143 -4.27 2.17 -11.47
C GLN A 143 -3.89 1.82 -12.91
N ARG A 144 -2.66 2.12 -13.33
CA ARG A 144 -2.16 1.81 -14.68
C ARG A 144 -1.46 0.47 -14.76
N ILE A 145 -1.19 -0.15 -13.61
CA ILE A 145 -0.53 -1.45 -13.58
C ILE A 145 -1.55 -2.54 -13.92
N SER A 146 -1.28 -3.23 -15.01
CA SER A 146 -2.02 -4.43 -15.42
C SER A 146 -1.15 -5.67 -15.26
N VAL A 147 -1.77 -6.80 -14.93
CA VAL A 147 -1.14 -8.11 -14.86
C VAL A 147 -1.91 -9.03 -15.78
N THR A 148 -1.23 -9.60 -16.77
CA THR A 148 -1.83 -10.49 -17.76
C THR A 148 -1.83 -11.94 -17.28
N PRO A 149 -2.75 -12.79 -17.76
CA PRO A 149 -2.74 -14.23 -17.46
C PRO A 149 -1.42 -14.91 -17.81
N ARG A 150 -0.79 -14.51 -18.91
CA ARG A 150 0.51 -15.04 -19.34
C ARG A 150 1.64 -14.72 -18.35
N GLU A 151 1.64 -13.51 -17.79
CA GLU A 151 2.62 -13.16 -16.75
C GLU A 151 2.42 -14.00 -15.49
N ILE A 152 1.17 -14.27 -15.10
CA ILE A 152 0.86 -15.15 -13.98
C ILE A 152 1.39 -16.56 -14.24
N ASP A 153 1.12 -17.14 -15.42
CA ASP A 153 1.57 -18.48 -15.77
C ASP A 153 3.12 -18.56 -15.77
N THR A 154 3.79 -17.61 -16.41
CA THR A 154 5.26 -17.53 -16.42
C THR A 154 5.85 -17.42 -15.02
N PHE A 155 5.23 -16.60 -14.18
CA PHE A 155 5.64 -16.41 -12.80
C PHE A 155 5.49 -17.71 -11.98
N LEU A 156 4.36 -18.41 -12.09
CA LEU A 156 4.12 -19.68 -11.41
C LEU A 156 5.09 -20.79 -11.87
N GLU A 157 5.40 -20.86 -13.18
CA GLU A 157 6.39 -21.77 -13.70
C GLU A 157 7.78 -21.51 -13.14
N LYS A 158 8.19 -20.23 -13.06
CA LYS A 158 9.46 -19.81 -12.48
C LYS A 158 9.51 -20.16 -10.99
N GLN A 159 8.47 -19.85 -10.25
CA GLN A 159 8.35 -20.16 -8.84
C GLN A 159 8.39 -21.66 -8.53
N ALA A 160 7.84 -22.49 -9.41
CA ALA A 160 7.90 -23.95 -9.28
C ALA A 160 9.34 -24.49 -9.44
N LYS A 161 10.16 -23.84 -10.28
CA LYS A 161 11.56 -24.22 -10.56
C LYS A 161 12.55 -23.62 -9.55
N THR A 162 12.18 -22.55 -8.86
CA THR A 162 13.07 -21.77 -8.00
C THR A 162 12.49 -21.66 -6.58
N PRO A 163 12.85 -22.58 -5.67
CA PRO A 163 12.31 -22.58 -4.30
C PRO A 163 12.55 -21.28 -3.53
N SER A 164 13.60 -20.52 -3.86
CA SER A 164 13.93 -19.23 -3.24
C SER A 164 12.87 -18.15 -3.45
N GLU A 165 12.04 -18.22 -4.47
CA GLU A 165 10.96 -17.25 -4.69
C GLU A 165 9.82 -17.36 -3.66
N ARG A 166 9.74 -18.48 -2.93
CA ARG A 166 8.80 -18.68 -1.83
C ARG A 166 9.34 -18.17 -0.49
N SER A 167 10.64 -17.91 -0.41
CA SER A 167 11.29 -17.39 0.79
C SER A 167 10.95 -15.92 0.97
N GLU A 168 10.91 -15.49 2.22
CA GLU A 168 10.81 -14.08 2.57
C GLU A 168 12.20 -13.55 2.91
N TYR A 169 12.48 -12.38 2.39
CA TYR A 169 13.76 -11.70 2.49
C TYR A 169 13.59 -10.37 3.20
N ASN A 170 14.40 -10.11 4.19
CA ASN A 170 14.55 -8.78 4.76
C ASN A 170 15.72 -8.10 4.04
N VAL A 171 15.41 -7.06 3.26
CA VAL A 171 16.39 -6.40 2.39
C VAL A 171 16.48 -4.91 2.67
N SER A 172 17.68 -4.37 2.45
CA SER A 172 17.93 -2.93 2.40
C SER A 172 18.49 -2.56 1.04
N HIS A 173 18.22 -1.35 0.58
CA HIS A 173 18.47 -0.92 -0.78
C HIS A 173 19.03 0.51 -0.84
N ILE A 174 20.02 0.72 -1.70
CA ILE A 174 20.58 2.03 -2.05
C ILE A 174 20.41 2.24 -3.55
N LEU A 175 19.86 3.37 -3.95
CA LEU A 175 19.78 3.82 -5.33
C LEU A 175 20.71 5.02 -5.55
N ILE A 176 21.66 4.89 -6.45
CA ILE A 176 22.40 6.01 -7.01
C ILE A 176 21.69 6.41 -8.30
N ALA A 177 20.80 7.38 -8.21
CA ALA A 177 19.95 7.77 -9.32
C ALA A 177 20.73 8.35 -10.49
N VAL A 178 20.20 8.15 -11.69
CA VAL A 178 20.71 8.72 -12.93
C VAL A 178 19.54 9.31 -13.70
N ALA A 179 19.70 10.55 -14.18
CA ALA A 179 18.69 11.20 -15.01
C ALA A 179 18.41 10.42 -16.31
N GLN A 180 17.21 10.59 -16.86
CA GLN A 180 16.78 9.85 -18.05
C GLN A 180 17.66 10.15 -19.27
N GLU A 181 18.08 11.40 -19.40
CA GLU A 181 18.95 11.89 -20.49
C GLU A 181 20.40 12.14 -20.01
N ALA A 182 20.88 11.30 -19.09
CA ALA A 182 22.23 11.44 -18.57
C ALA A 182 23.29 11.24 -19.65
N SER A 183 24.26 12.14 -19.71
CA SER A 183 25.43 12.02 -20.58
C SER A 183 26.31 10.80 -20.18
N PRO A 184 27.14 10.28 -21.10
CA PRO A 184 28.08 9.20 -20.76
C PRO A 184 28.97 9.52 -19.56
N ALA A 185 29.40 10.77 -19.40
CA ALA A 185 30.22 11.20 -18.28
C ALA A 185 29.44 11.14 -16.94
N GLN A 186 28.17 11.54 -16.93
CA GLN A 186 27.30 11.42 -15.75
C GLN A 186 27.02 9.96 -15.38
N LEU A 187 26.82 9.09 -16.37
CA LEU A 187 26.68 7.65 -16.16
C LEU A 187 27.94 7.04 -15.54
N GLU A 188 29.11 7.41 -16.04
CA GLU A 188 30.41 6.95 -15.51
C GLU A 188 30.61 7.43 -14.07
N GLN A 189 30.29 8.69 -13.79
CA GLN A 189 30.39 9.26 -12.44
C GLN A 189 29.45 8.55 -11.46
N ALA A 190 28.19 8.29 -11.84
CA ALA A 190 27.24 7.54 -11.02
C ALA A 190 27.72 6.10 -10.77
N GLY A 191 28.28 5.44 -11.78
CA GLY A 191 28.88 4.11 -11.64
C GLY A 191 30.08 4.09 -10.69
N LYS A 192 30.96 5.10 -10.77
CA LYS A 192 32.09 5.24 -9.81
C LYS A 192 31.57 5.43 -8.39
N ARG A 193 30.57 6.29 -8.19
CA ARG A 193 29.96 6.53 -6.89
C ARG A 193 29.28 5.26 -6.34
N ALA A 194 28.55 4.52 -7.20
CA ALA A 194 27.91 3.27 -6.79
C ALA A 194 28.96 2.22 -6.37
N ASN A 195 30.06 2.11 -7.11
CA ASN A 195 31.15 1.21 -6.74
C ASN A 195 31.85 1.63 -5.44
N GLU A 196 32.06 2.93 -5.21
CA GLU A 196 32.59 3.44 -3.93
C GLU A 196 31.71 3.03 -2.76
N VAL A 197 30.40 3.27 -2.85
CA VAL A 197 29.42 2.90 -1.81
C VAL A 197 29.40 1.39 -1.59
N TYR A 198 29.45 0.60 -2.65
CA TYR A 198 29.55 -0.86 -2.58
C TYR A 198 30.81 -1.32 -1.84
N GLN A 199 32.00 -0.79 -2.18
CA GLN A 199 33.25 -1.16 -1.51
C GLN A 199 33.22 -0.84 -0.02
N ARG A 200 32.64 0.30 0.37
CA ARG A 200 32.48 0.69 1.77
C ARG A 200 31.51 -0.24 2.50
N ALA A 201 30.38 -0.56 1.90
CA ALA A 201 29.42 -1.52 2.46
C ALA A 201 30.03 -2.91 2.62
N LYS A 202 30.79 -3.37 1.62
CA LYS A 202 31.52 -4.65 1.63
C LYS A 202 32.62 -4.68 2.69
N ALA A 203 33.26 -3.54 2.99
CA ALA A 203 34.24 -3.40 4.05
C ALA A 203 33.62 -3.38 5.46
N GLY A 204 32.28 -3.47 5.57
CA GLY A 204 31.57 -3.54 6.85
C GLY A 204 31.07 -2.19 7.38
N GLU A 205 31.14 -1.12 6.59
CA GLU A 205 30.52 0.13 6.96
C GLU A 205 28.98 -0.03 7.04
N ASP A 206 28.37 0.68 7.98
CA ASP A 206 26.93 0.57 8.21
C ASP A 206 26.12 0.91 6.94
N PHE A 207 25.38 -0.08 6.44
CA PHE A 207 24.60 0.06 5.21
C PHE A 207 23.51 1.12 5.31
N ALA A 208 22.87 1.23 6.50
CA ALA A 208 21.83 2.22 6.71
C ALA A 208 22.40 3.64 6.68
N LYS A 209 23.61 3.84 7.25
CA LYS A 209 24.33 5.12 7.17
C LYS A 209 24.68 5.48 5.72
N LEU A 210 25.15 4.51 4.93
CA LEU A 210 25.41 4.69 3.52
C LEU A 210 24.13 5.03 2.74
N ALA A 211 23.01 4.38 3.06
CA ALA A 211 21.72 4.67 2.45
C ALA A 211 21.28 6.11 2.74
N VAL A 212 21.32 6.54 3.99
CA VAL A 212 20.99 7.92 4.37
C VAL A 212 21.89 8.94 3.67
N ALA A 213 23.18 8.63 3.46
CA ALA A 213 24.14 9.56 2.88
C ALA A 213 24.10 9.62 1.34
N TYR A 214 23.80 8.52 0.68
CA TYR A 214 24.03 8.39 -0.77
C TYR A 214 22.80 7.99 -1.57
N SER A 215 21.76 7.41 -0.95
CA SER A 215 20.61 6.89 -1.68
C SER A 215 19.66 7.99 -2.11
N SER A 216 19.13 7.85 -3.32
CA SER A 216 18.02 8.65 -3.86
C SER A 216 16.68 7.89 -3.78
N SER A 217 16.64 6.72 -3.12
CA SER A 217 15.39 5.96 -2.96
C SER A 217 14.46 6.62 -1.94
N GLN A 218 13.17 6.30 -2.01
CA GLN A 218 12.18 6.79 -1.04
C GLN A 218 12.52 6.37 0.41
N THR A 219 13.15 5.22 0.57
CA THR A 219 13.55 4.67 1.89
C THR A 219 14.95 5.12 2.33
N ALA A 220 15.58 6.04 1.61
CA ALA A 220 16.93 6.52 1.93
C ALA A 220 17.07 6.97 3.40
N LEU A 221 16.15 7.82 3.85
CA LEU A 221 16.12 8.37 5.21
C LEU A 221 15.61 7.39 6.28
N GLU A 222 15.16 6.21 5.88
CA GLU A 222 14.87 5.06 6.72
C GLU A 222 16.00 4.00 6.67
N GLY A 223 17.21 4.41 6.29
CA GLY A 223 18.37 3.50 6.18
C GLY A 223 18.30 2.55 4.99
N GLY A 224 17.46 2.84 4.00
CA GLY A 224 17.25 2.00 2.82
C GLY A 224 16.41 0.75 3.07
N ALA A 225 15.77 0.59 4.24
CA ALA A 225 15.04 -0.61 4.61
C ALA A 225 13.79 -0.80 3.73
N LEU A 226 13.68 -1.95 3.05
CA LEU A 226 12.48 -2.40 2.34
C LEU A 226 11.63 -3.34 3.22
N GLY A 227 12.18 -3.80 4.35
CA GLY A 227 11.55 -4.74 5.27
C GLY A 227 11.47 -6.16 4.71
N TRP A 228 10.56 -6.96 5.30
CA TRP A 228 10.30 -8.32 4.86
C TRP A 228 9.44 -8.32 3.60
N ARG A 229 9.94 -8.98 2.55
CA ARG A 229 9.25 -9.16 1.26
C ARG A 229 9.39 -10.61 0.82
N LYS A 230 8.33 -11.18 0.27
CA LYS A 230 8.46 -12.45 -0.46
C LYS A 230 9.39 -12.24 -1.65
N GLY A 231 10.20 -13.22 -2.01
CA GLY A 231 11.06 -13.12 -3.19
C GLY A 231 10.30 -12.74 -4.44
N SER A 232 9.06 -13.18 -4.52
CA SER A 232 8.11 -12.87 -5.59
C SER A 232 7.54 -11.44 -5.58
N GLU A 233 7.64 -10.72 -4.47
CA GLU A 233 7.17 -9.33 -4.29
C GLU A 233 8.29 -8.30 -4.47
N LEU A 234 9.54 -8.78 -4.57
CA LEU A 234 10.68 -7.92 -4.86
C LEU A 234 10.60 -7.40 -6.31
N PRO A 235 11.09 -6.17 -6.57
CA PRO A 235 11.33 -5.72 -7.94
C PRO A 235 12.06 -6.77 -8.77
N THR A 236 11.67 -6.93 -10.03
CA THR A 236 12.13 -8.03 -10.89
C THR A 236 13.66 -8.10 -10.97
N PHE A 237 14.32 -6.94 -11.04
CA PHE A 237 15.78 -6.85 -11.11
C PHE A 237 16.49 -7.26 -9.81
N LEU A 238 15.78 -7.27 -8.66
CA LEU A 238 16.31 -7.68 -7.36
C LEU A 238 16.14 -9.16 -7.07
N THR A 239 15.09 -9.80 -7.58
CA THR A 239 14.73 -11.18 -7.24
C THR A 239 15.89 -12.16 -7.44
N ASP A 240 16.50 -12.16 -8.62
CA ASP A 240 17.58 -13.08 -8.96
C ASP A 240 18.89 -12.80 -8.18
N VAL A 241 19.09 -11.55 -7.80
CA VAL A 241 20.26 -11.11 -7.04
C VAL A 241 20.13 -11.50 -5.58
N VAL A 242 19.01 -11.13 -4.95
CA VAL A 242 18.75 -11.42 -3.54
C VAL A 242 18.76 -12.92 -3.27
N ALA A 243 18.26 -13.73 -4.21
CA ALA A 243 18.26 -15.19 -4.10
C ALA A 243 19.66 -15.82 -4.03
N ARG A 244 20.72 -15.12 -4.51
CA ARG A 244 22.12 -15.59 -4.49
C ARG A 244 22.90 -15.09 -3.29
N LEU A 245 22.41 -14.04 -2.61
CA LEU A 245 23.09 -13.46 -1.46
C LEU A 245 22.89 -14.33 -0.22
N LYS A 246 23.89 -14.32 0.66
CA LYS A 246 23.79 -14.84 2.02
C LYS A 246 23.37 -13.72 2.97
N PRO A 247 22.71 -14.04 4.10
CA PRO A 247 22.43 -13.06 5.13
C PRO A 247 23.68 -12.26 5.53
N GLY A 248 23.57 -10.93 5.53
CA GLY A 248 24.64 -9.98 5.75
C GLY A 248 25.40 -9.55 4.48
N GLU A 249 25.22 -10.22 3.36
CA GLU A 249 25.95 -9.95 2.12
C GLU A 249 25.35 -8.80 1.33
N VAL A 250 26.22 -8.06 0.60
CA VAL A 250 25.87 -6.91 -0.25
C VAL A 250 26.10 -7.27 -1.72
N SER A 251 25.15 -6.93 -2.59
CA SER A 251 25.26 -7.16 -4.04
C SER A 251 26.28 -6.23 -4.70
N ASP A 252 26.85 -6.67 -5.80
CA ASP A 252 27.49 -5.74 -6.74
C ASP A 252 26.46 -4.69 -7.24
N PRO A 253 26.91 -3.48 -7.66
CA PRO A 253 26.01 -2.48 -8.22
C PRO A 253 25.29 -2.96 -9.48
N LEU A 254 23.95 -2.95 -9.45
CA LEU A 254 23.08 -3.36 -10.55
C LEU A 254 22.63 -2.14 -11.32
N ARG A 255 22.83 -2.13 -12.62
CA ARG A 255 22.38 -1.04 -13.46
C ARG A 255 20.95 -1.28 -13.95
N THR A 256 20.10 -0.28 -13.76
CA THR A 256 18.74 -0.19 -14.31
C THR A 256 18.54 1.14 -15.05
N PRO A 257 17.39 1.37 -15.68
CA PRO A 257 17.07 2.68 -16.24
C PRO A 257 17.07 3.81 -15.20
N THR A 258 16.75 3.54 -13.93
CA THR A 258 16.69 4.55 -12.85
C THR A 258 18.06 4.89 -12.26
N GLY A 259 19.08 4.05 -12.47
CA GLY A 259 20.42 4.26 -11.93
C GLY A 259 21.12 2.96 -11.55
N TYR A 260 21.93 3.04 -10.50
CA TYR A 260 22.66 1.90 -9.94
C TYR A 260 22.06 1.52 -8.59
N HIS A 261 21.73 0.25 -8.42
CA HIS A 261 21.14 -0.30 -7.20
C HIS A 261 22.14 -1.19 -6.48
N ILE A 262 22.24 -1.01 -5.18
CA ILE A 262 23.06 -1.83 -4.27
C ILE A 262 22.10 -2.38 -3.23
N VAL A 263 22.12 -3.69 -2.99
CA VAL A 263 21.18 -4.38 -2.11
C VAL A 263 21.94 -5.16 -1.04
N LYS A 264 21.49 -5.09 0.18
CA LYS A 264 21.95 -5.93 1.27
C LYS A 264 20.85 -6.89 1.68
N LEU A 265 21.15 -8.18 1.73
CA LEU A 265 20.29 -9.17 2.37
C LEU A 265 20.56 -9.16 3.88
N ASN A 266 19.60 -8.70 4.67
CA ASN A 266 19.73 -8.70 6.13
C ASN A 266 19.46 -10.10 6.69
N GLU A 267 18.30 -10.67 6.33
CA GLU A 267 17.83 -11.96 6.81
C GLU A 267 17.01 -12.68 5.74
N VAL A 268 16.88 -13.99 5.87
CA VAL A 268 16.02 -14.83 5.05
C VAL A 268 15.26 -15.83 5.93
N ARG A 269 13.98 -16.03 5.62
CA ARG A 269 13.18 -17.09 6.23
C ARG A 269 12.39 -17.85 5.15
N GLY A 270 12.24 -19.16 5.34
CA GLY A 270 11.47 -19.99 4.41
C GLY A 270 9.98 -19.74 4.56
N ALA A 271 9.28 -19.55 3.44
CA ALA A 271 7.82 -19.57 3.44
C ALA A 271 7.34 -21.03 3.28
N GLY A 272 6.39 -21.44 4.12
CA GLY A 272 5.71 -22.73 4.01
C GLY A 272 4.94 -22.84 2.69
N ALA A 273 4.73 -24.07 2.21
CA ALA A 273 3.83 -24.30 1.08
C ALA A 273 2.38 -24.10 1.55
N ASP A 274 1.73 -23.04 1.13
CA ASP A 274 0.32 -22.81 1.40
C ASP A 274 -0.52 -23.81 0.60
N LYS A 275 -1.10 -24.79 1.28
CA LYS A 275 -2.22 -25.57 0.74
C LYS A 275 -3.50 -24.91 1.22
N ALA A 276 -4.31 -24.45 0.31
CA ALA A 276 -5.63 -23.90 0.60
C ALA A 276 -6.69 -24.97 0.34
N VAL A 277 -6.95 -25.78 1.36
CA VAL A 277 -8.12 -26.66 1.37
C VAL A 277 -9.15 -25.99 2.27
N GLU A 278 -10.27 -25.61 1.71
CA GLU A 278 -11.37 -25.01 2.44
C GLU A 278 -12.58 -25.92 2.44
N ASP A 279 -13.32 -25.92 3.56
CA ASP A 279 -14.61 -26.59 3.61
C ASP A 279 -15.64 -25.64 3.00
N GLN A 280 -16.28 -26.07 1.90
CA GLN A 280 -17.34 -25.33 1.22
C GLN A 280 -18.69 -25.97 1.48
N ILE A 281 -19.71 -25.13 1.53
CA ILE A 281 -21.10 -25.52 1.73
C ILE A 281 -21.93 -25.06 0.53
N HIS A 282 -22.77 -25.95 -0.02
CA HIS A 282 -23.73 -25.62 -1.06
C HIS A 282 -25.08 -25.31 -0.43
N LEU A 283 -25.61 -24.16 -0.71
CA LEU A 283 -26.78 -23.61 -0.08
C LEU A 283 -27.83 -23.18 -1.08
N ARG A 284 -29.09 -23.22 -0.66
CA ARG A 284 -30.17 -22.47 -1.27
C ARG A 284 -31.00 -21.75 -0.21
N HIS A 285 -31.58 -20.60 -0.55
CA HIS A 285 -32.32 -19.82 0.41
C HIS A 285 -33.61 -19.22 -0.12
N ILE A 286 -34.49 -18.82 0.79
CA ILE A 286 -35.65 -17.96 0.56
C ILE A 286 -35.47 -16.73 1.43
N LEU A 287 -35.41 -15.56 0.80
CA LEU A 287 -35.35 -14.25 1.45
C LEU A 287 -36.72 -13.61 1.44
N MET A 288 -37.16 -13.09 2.60
CA MET A 288 -38.34 -12.24 2.72
C MET A 288 -37.99 -10.98 3.49
N LYS A 289 -38.41 -9.83 2.98
CA LYS A 289 -38.16 -8.52 3.61
C LYS A 289 -39.36 -8.07 4.41
N THR A 290 -39.08 -7.35 5.50
CA THR A 290 -40.15 -6.63 6.24
C THR A 290 -40.55 -5.37 5.48
N ASN A 291 -41.82 -5.00 5.57
CA ASN A 291 -42.39 -3.79 5.02
C ASN A 291 -43.55 -3.30 5.88
N GLU A 292 -44.18 -2.17 5.50
CA GLU A 292 -45.31 -1.57 6.26
C GLU A 292 -46.52 -2.52 6.48
N LEU A 293 -46.69 -3.53 5.63
CA LEU A 293 -47.79 -4.49 5.68
C LEU A 293 -47.38 -5.84 6.29
N ALA A 294 -46.11 -6.10 6.47
CA ALA A 294 -45.59 -7.35 7.01
C ALA A 294 -44.41 -7.08 7.95
N ASP A 295 -44.68 -7.09 9.23
CA ASP A 295 -43.69 -6.98 10.30
C ASP A 295 -42.85 -8.25 10.45
N ASP A 296 -41.84 -8.21 11.31
CA ASP A 296 -40.94 -9.35 11.60
C ASP A 296 -41.70 -10.63 12.02
N ALA A 297 -42.72 -10.51 12.82
CA ALA A 297 -43.52 -11.65 13.29
C ALA A 297 -44.28 -12.30 12.15
N THR A 298 -44.85 -11.50 11.25
CA THR A 298 -45.59 -11.93 10.07
C THR A 298 -44.65 -12.61 9.06
N VAL A 299 -43.49 -12.01 8.77
CA VAL A 299 -42.52 -12.58 7.82
C VAL A 299 -41.94 -13.89 8.34
N ARG A 300 -41.54 -13.91 9.62
CA ARG A 300 -41.07 -15.13 10.28
C ARG A 300 -42.13 -16.23 10.25
N GLY A 301 -43.40 -15.89 10.50
CA GLY A 301 -44.52 -16.83 10.44
C GLY A 301 -44.69 -17.44 9.04
N LYS A 302 -44.58 -16.63 7.98
CA LYS A 302 -44.61 -17.11 6.57
C LYS A 302 -43.45 -18.08 6.29
N LEU A 303 -42.23 -17.76 6.71
CA LEU A 303 -41.08 -18.64 6.51
C LEU A 303 -41.20 -19.94 7.29
N LEU A 304 -41.78 -19.91 8.51
CA LEU A 304 -42.08 -21.13 9.25
C LEU A 304 -43.12 -22.02 8.53
N ALA A 305 -44.15 -21.40 7.93
CA ALA A 305 -45.12 -22.11 7.13
C ALA A 305 -44.49 -22.76 5.87
N LEU A 306 -43.61 -22.04 5.19
CA LEU A 306 -42.84 -22.57 4.06
C LEU A 306 -41.94 -23.73 4.50
N ARG A 307 -41.26 -23.59 5.64
CA ARG A 307 -40.42 -24.62 6.20
C ARG A 307 -41.22 -25.93 6.46
N GLU A 308 -42.41 -25.82 7.01
CA GLU A 308 -43.33 -26.95 7.24
C GLU A 308 -43.73 -27.63 5.93
N ARG A 309 -44.03 -26.86 4.89
CA ARG A 309 -44.38 -27.40 3.55
C ARG A 309 -43.21 -28.16 2.93
N ILE A 310 -41.98 -27.59 3.03
CA ILE A 310 -40.76 -28.25 2.54
C ILE A 310 -40.50 -29.56 3.30
N LEU A 311 -40.66 -29.54 4.62
CA LEU A 311 -40.51 -30.76 5.44
C LEU A 311 -41.54 -31.86 5.09
N LYS A 312 -42.69 -31.47 4.54
CA LYS A 312 -43.71 -32.41 4.02
C LYS A 312 -43.48 -32.86 2.57
N GLY A 313 -42.37 -32.43 1.96
CA GLY A 313 -41.94 -32.86 0.63
C GLY A 313 -42.27 -31.90 -0.51
N GLU A 314 -42.74 -30.69 -0.23
CA GLU A 314 -42.95 -29.72 -1.27
C GLU A 314 -41.58 -29.15 -1.80
N ASP A 315 -41.52 -28.88 -3.08
CA ASP A 315 -40.27 -28.46 -3.72
C ASP A 315 -39.80 -27.08 -3.25
N PHE A 316 -38.60 -27.06 -2.68
CA PHE A 316 -37.99 -25.82 -2.22
C PHE A 316 -37.78 -24.83 -3.35
N ALA A 317 -37.31 -25.28 -4.54
CA ALA A 317 -37.00 -24.41 -5.65
C ALA A 317 -38.24 -23.68 -6.17
N GLY A 318 -39.36 -24.39 -6.30
CA GLY A 318 -40.64 -23.79 -6.69
C GLY A 318 -41.16 -22.79 -5.67
N LEU A 319 -40.97 -23.09 -4.38
CA LEU A 319 -41.31 -22.12 -3.32
C LEU A 319 -40.39 -20.89 -3.31
N ALA A 320 -39.11 -21.08 -3.56
CA ALA A 320 -38.16 -19.95 -3.68
C ALA A 320 -38.52 -19.06 -4.87
N GLN A 321 -38.80 -19.64 -6.05
CA GLN A 321 -39.22 -18.90 -7.25
C GLN A 321 -40.45 -18.03 -7.04
N THR A 322 -41.39 -18.50 -6.20
CA THR A 322 -42.66 -17.81 -6.00
C THR A 322 -42.69 -16.91 -4.79
N SER A 323 -41.79 -17.11 -3.82
CA SER A 323 -41.86 -16.45 -2.51
C SER A 323 -40.58 -15.70 -2.10
N SER A 324 -39.42 -15.98 -2.74
CA SER A 324 -38.17 -15.30 -2.39
C SER A 324 -38.11 -13.91 -3.02
N GLU A 325 -37.70 -12.96 -2.22
CA GLU A 325 -37.44 -11.56 -2.65
C GLU A 325 -35.96 -11.31 -2.94
N ASP A 326 -35.16 -12.37 -3.06
CA ASP A 326 -33.77 -12.26 -3.48
C ASP A 326 -33.65 -12.18 -5.00
N PRO A 327 -33.26 -11.03 -5.58
CA PRO A 327 -33.19 -10.87 -7.02
C PRO A 327 -32.07 -11.72 -7.68
N GLY A 328 -31.10 -12.15 -6.89
CA GLY A 328 -29.95 -12.91 -7.38
C GLY A 328 -30.21 -14.39 -7.56
N SER A 329 -31.02 -15.01 -6.69
CA SER A 329 -31.19 -16.47 -6.66
C SER A 329 -32.63 -16.95 -6.79
N ALA A 330 -33.64 -16.09 -6.59
CA ALA A 330 -35.04 -16.51 -6.58
C ALA A 330 -35.43 -17.27 -7.87
N ALA A 331 -35.08 -16.75 -9.05
CA ALA A 331 -35.37 -17.35 -10.35
C ALA A 331 -34.70 -18.73 -10.53
N GLU A 332 -33.57 -18.95 -9.86
CA GLU A 332 -32.78 -20.19 -9.87
C GLU A 332 -33.15 -21.12 -8.70
N GLY A 333 -34.36 -20.94 -8.13
CA GLY A 333 -34.82 -21.78 -7.00
C GLY A 333 -34.12 -21.50 -5.68
N GLY A 334 -33.56 -20.31 -5.54
CA GLY A 334 -32.85 -19.88 -4.33
C GLY A 334 -31.40 -20.36 -4.24
N ASP A 335 -30.85 -20.97 -5.29
CA ASP A 335 -29.49 -21.54 -5.27
C ASP A 335 -28.42 -20.43 -5.13
N LEU A 336 -27.57 -20.56 -4.11
CA LEU A 336 -26.45 -19.68 -3.83
C LEU A 336 -25.09 -20.28 -4.26
N GLY A 337 -25.11 -21.51 -4.78
CA GLY A 337 -23.91 -22.23 -5.16
C GLY A 337 -23.06 -22.69 -3.97
N TRP A 338 -21.80 -23.01 -4.26
CA TRP A 338 -20.80 -23.39 -3.26
C TRP A 338 -20.15 -22.12 -2.67
N ALA A 339 -20.15 -22.03 -1.35
CA ALA A 339 -19.57 -20.91 -0.61
C ALA A 339 -18.55 -21.40 0.42
N GLY A 340 -17.44 -20.68 0.53
CA GLY A 340 -16.44 -20.88 1.57
C GLY A 340 -16.75 -20.05 2.82
N PRO A 341 -15.97 -20.22 3.91
CA PRO A 341 -16.11 -19.44 5.14
C PRO A 341 -16.01 -17.94 4.90
N GLY A 342 -16.89 -17.15 5.53
CA GLY A 342 -16.87 -15.68 5.41
C GLY A 342 -17.46 -15.12 4.12
N THR A 343 -18.12 -15.95 3.30
CA THR A 343 -18.81 -15.49 2.09
C THR A 343 -20.07 -14.69 2.42
N PHE A 344 -20.73 -15.01 3.54
CA PHE A 344 -21.97 -14.38 3.96
C PHE A 344 -21.77 -13.47 5.18
N THR A 345 -22.85 -12.83 5.63
CA THR A 345 -22.80 -12.04 6.87
C THR A 345 -22.60 -12.96 8.08
N PRO A 346 -22.01 -12.44 9.19
CA PRO A 346 -21.76 -13.25 10.38
C PRO A 346 -22.99 -13.96 10.92
N GLU A 347 -24.17 -13.30 10.87
CA GLU A 347 -25.45 -13.87 11.32
C GLU A 347 -25.90 -15.04 10.42
N PHE A 348 -25.64 -14.92 9.12
CA PHE A 348 -25.94 -15.97 8.16
C PHE A 348 -25.01 -17.16 8.37
N ASP A 349 -23.70 -16.92 8.46
CA ASP A 349 -22.70 -17.97 8.70
C ASP A 349 -22.98 -18.71 10.02
N GLN A 350 -23.38 -17.99 11.08
CA GLN A 350 -23.76 -18.58 12.36
C GLN A 350 -24.99 -19.48 12.25
N ALA A 351 -25.98 -19.06 11.46
CA ALA A 351 -27.23 -19.82 11.31
C ALA A 351 -27.05 -21.14 10.54
N ILE A 352 -26.05 -21.24 9.67
CA ILE A 352 -25.77 -22.43 8.87
C ILE A 352 -24.67 -23.36 9.45
N ALA A 353 -23.86 -22.86 10.39
CA ALA A 353 -22.63 -23.50 10.87
C ALA A 353 -22.80 -24.93 11.44
N GLY A 354 -23.99 -25.35 11.79
CA GLY A 354 -24.23 -26.68 12.37
C GLY A 354 -25.16 -27.58 11.54
N LEU A 355 -25.62 -27.07 10.39
CA LEU A 355 -26.59 -27.78 9.56
C LEU A 355 -25.90 -28.89 8.78
N LYS A 356 -26.58 -30.04 8.68
CA LYS A 356 -26.16 -31.18 7.88
C LYS A 356 -26.72 -31.10 6.45
N ASP A 357 -26.21 -31.96 5.57
CA ASP A 357 -26.72 -32.07 4.21
C ASP A 357 -28.24 -32.33 4.20
N ASN A 358 -28.93 -31.57 3.36
CA ASN A 358 -30.37 -31.49 3.22
C ASN A 358 -31.15 -30.92 4.42
N GLU A 359 -30.45 -30.41 5.42
CA GLU A 359 -31.09 -29.79 6.59
C GLU A 359 -31.56 -28.38 6.31
N LEU A 360 -32.71 -28.02 6.90
CA LEU A 360 -33.31 -26.69 6.84
C LEU A 360 -33.00 -25.90 8.12
N SER A 361 -32.57 -24.66 7.98
CA SER A 361 -32.41 -23.74 9.11
C SER A 361 -33.77 -23.48 9.80
N GLN A 362 -33.72 -22.89 10.99
CA GLN A 362 -34.83 -22.05 11.46
C GLN A 362 -34.80 -20.72 10.71
N PRO A 363 -35.93 -20.03 10.54
CA PRO A 363 -35.92 -18.67 10.03
C PRO A 363 -35.06 -17.77 10.91
N PHE A 364 -34.12 -17.04 10.31
CA PHE A 364 -33.23 -16.10 11.01
C PHE A 364 -33.16 -14.77 10.24
N HIS A 365 -32.74 -13.72 10.92
CA HIS A 365 -32.70 -12.34 10.41
C HIS A 365 -31.28 -11.88 10.14
N THR A 366 -31.08 -11.15 9.03
CA THR A 366 -29.87 -10.38 8.72
C THR A 366 -30.26 -8.95 8.31
N GLN A 367 -29.28 -8.12 8.03
CA GLN A 367 -29.55 -6.77 7.48
C GLN A 367 -30.35 -6.75 6.16
N PHE A 368 -30.41 -7.87 5.43
CA PHE A 368 -31.12 -7.99 4.17
C PHE A 368 -32.56 -8.44 4.32
N GLY A 369 -32.96 -8.95 5.50
CA GLY A 369 -34.28 -9.49 5.81
C GLY A 369 -34.22 -10.85 6.50
N TRP A 370 -35.34 -11.56 6.45
CA TRP A 370 -35.50 -12.90 7.01
C TRP A 370 -35.15 -13.98 5.99
N HIS A 371 -34.39 -14.97 6.44
CA HIS A 371 -33.91 -16.08 5.61
C HIS A 371 -34.43 -17.42 6.10
N LEU A 372 -34.73 -18.31 5.16
CA LEU A 372 -34.86 -19.75 5.36
C LEU A 372 -33.86 -20.42 4.44
N VAL A 373 -32.92 -21.17 4.97
CA VAL A 373 -31.80 -21.78 4.23
C VAL A 373 -31.91 -23.30 4.25
N GLN A 374 -31.55 -23.94 3.15
CA GLN A 374 -31.30 -25.37 3.09
C GLN A 374 -29.86 -25.61 2.65
N VAL A 375 -29.18 -26.49 3.38
CA VAL A 375 -27.88 -27.01 2.98
C VAL A 375 -28.10 -28.13 1.96
N LEU A 376 -27.43 -28.06 0.80
CA LEU A 376 -27.47 -29.09 -0.23
C LEU A 376 -26.30 -30.07 -0.12
N GLY A 377 -25.18 -29.61 0.42
CA GLY A 377 -24.01 -30.46 0.62
C GLY A 377 -22.82 -29.73 1.19
N HIS A 378 -21.86 -30.50 1.68
CA HIS A 378 -20.56 -30.05 2.12
C HIS A 378 -19.47 -30.66 1.25
N ARG A 379 -18.40 -29.93 0.95
CA ARG A 379 -17.23 -30.50 0.28
C ARG A 379 -15.93 -29.86 0.81
N ARG A 380 -14.87 -30.64 0.73
CA ARG A 380 -13.51 -30.09 0.85
C ARG A 380 -13.04 -29.73 -0.55
N PHE A 381 -12.80 -28.46 -0.76
CA PHE A 381 -12.38 -27.92 -2.05
C PHE A 381 -10.91 -27.51 -1.98
N ASP A 382 -10.10 -28.05 -2.87
CA ASP A 382 -8.70 -27.60 -3.00
C ASP A 382 -8.65 -26.37 -3.88
N ASN A 383 -8.57 -25.23 -3.22
CA ASN A 383 -8.49 -23.90 -3.83
C ASN A 383 -7.03 -23.45 -4.04
N THR A 384 -6.08 -24.39 -3.92
CA THR A 384 -4.65 -24.07 -3.92
C THR A 384 -4.22 -23.36 -5.20
N ASP A 385 -4.71 -23.80 -6.36
CA ASP A 385 -4.32 -23.20 -7.65
C ASP A 385 -4.89 -21.81 -7.83
N GLU A 386 -6.13 -21.56 -7.44
CA GLU A 386 -6.73 -20.24 -7.49
C GLU A 386 -6.06 -19.27 -6.52
N LEU A 387 -5.79 -19.72 -5.29
CA LEU A 387 -5.02 -18.95 -4.31
C LEU A 387 -3.63 -18.62 -4.83
N ARG A 388 -2.91 -19.57 -5.42
CA ARG A 388 -1.59 -19.36 -6.02
C ARG A 388 -1.63 -18.32 -7.15
N ARG A 389 -2.64 -18.41 -8.02
CA ARG A 389 -2.80 -17.44 -9.12
C ARG A 389 -3.09 -16.04 -8.58
N ARG A 390 -3.93 -15.91 -7.56
CA ARG A 390 -4.21 -14.63 -6.89
C ARG A 390 -2.95 -14.06 -6.23
N GLN A 391 -2.24 -14.86 -5.45
CA GLN A 391 -0.97 -14.46 -4.83
C GLN A 391 0.08 -14.08 -5.87
N ALA A 392 0.18 -14.81 -6.98
CA ALA A 392 1.07 -14.47 -8.08
C ALA A 392 0.72 -13.13 -8.72
N MET A 393 -0.57 -12.87 -8.94
CA MET A 393 -1.04 -11.58 -9.48
C MET A 393 -0.69 -10.42 -8.54
N GLU A 394 -0.92 -10.58 -7.23
CA GLU A 394 -0.60 -9.58 -6.22
C GLU A 394 0.92 -9.33 -6.15
N ALA A 395 1.72 -10.39 -6.17
CA ALA A 395 3.17 -10.30 -6.14
C ALA A 395 3.74 -9.58 -7.39
N ILE A 396 3.29 -9.95 -8.58
CA ILE A 396 3.68 -9.27 -9.84
C ILE A 396 3.27 -7.79 -9.77
N ARG A 397 2.06 -7.50 -9.29
CA ARG A 397 1.56 -6.13 -9.16
C ARG A 397 2.40 -5.30 -8.19
N ALA A 398 2.78 -5.88 -7.05
CA ALA A 398 3.65 -5.22 -6.07
C ALA A 398 5.04 -4.90 -6.64
N GLY A 399 5.69 -5.87 -7.29
CA GLY A 399 6.99 -5.65 -7.94
C GLY A 399 6.94 -4.55 -9.01
N LYS A 400 5.91 -4.59 -9.89
CA LYS A 400 5.70 -3.52 -10.88
C LYS A 400 5.42 -2.16 -10.24
N ALA A 401 4.71 -2.12 -9.11
CA ALA A 401 4.37 -0.88 -8.42
C ALA A 401 5.62 -0.15 -7.92
N ASP A 402 6.59 -0.86 -7.39
CA ASP A 402 7.84 -0.28 -6.92
C ASP A 402 8.65 0.27 -8.09
N GLU A 403 8.84 -0.51 -9.17
CA GLU A 403 9.57 -0.09 -10.38
C GLU A 403 8.91 1.13 -11.06
N GLU A 404 7.59 1.10 -11.26
CA GLU A 404 6.85 2.19 -11.90
C GLU A 404 6.83 3.45 -11.04
N THR A 405 6.79 3.30 -9.72
CA THR A 405 6.85 4.45 -8.80
C THR A 405 8.21 5.14 -8.88
N GLU A 406 9.32 4.39 -8.88
CA GLU A 406 10.66 4.96 -9.04
C GLU A 406 10.81 5.69 -10.39
N LEU A 407 10.36 5.07 -11.48
CA LEU A 407 10.38 5.67 -12.82
C LEU A 407 9.53 6.94 -12.89
N TRP A 408 8.37 6.94 -12.26
CA TRP A 408 7.46 8.07 -12.22
C TRP A 408 8.03 9.24 -11.41
N LEU A 409 8.59 8.98 -10.22
CA LEU A 409 9.24 10.01 -9.40
C LEU A 409 10.43 10.63 -10.13
N ARG A 410 11.26 9.81 -10.78
CA ARG A 410 12.38 10.30 -11.56
C ARG A 410 11.91 11.23 -12.69
N ARG A 411 10.93 10.81 -13.49
CA ARG A 411 10.37 11.66 -14.57
C ARG A 411 9.89 12.99 -14.04
N MET A 412 9.13 13.00 -12.94
CA MET A 412 8.66 14.26 -12.33
C MET A 412 9.81 15.15 -11.88
N ARG A 413 10.87 14.53 -11.32
CA ARG A 413 12.05 15.28 -10.88
C ARG A 413 12.83 15.85 -12.06
N ASP A 414 12.99 15.10 -13.15
CA ASP A 414 13.69 15.52 -14.36
C ASP A 414 12.93 16.64 -15.12
N GLU A 415 11.60 16.62 -15.10
CA GLU A 415 10.74 17.62 -15.72
C GLU A 415 10.61 18.92 -14.90
N ALA A 416 10.94 18.89 -13.61
CA ALA A 416 10.77 20.04 -12.72
C ALA A 416 11.94 21.00 -12.78
N PHE A 417 11.64 22.30 -12.81
CA PHE A 417 12.63 23.34 -12.55
C PHE A 417 12.92 23.40 -11.05
N VAL A 418 14.17 23.21 -10.68
CA VAL A 418 14.62 23.33 -9.27
C VAL A 418 15.87 24.16 -9.18
N GLU A 419 15.83 25.22 -8.34
CA GLU A 419 16.96 26.07 -8.04
C GLU A 419 17.21 26.08 -6.53
N TYR A 420 18.37 25.57 -6.10
CA TYR A 420 18.78 25.61 -4.70
C TYR A 420 19.34 26.98 -4.33
N LYS A 421 18.91 27.48 -3.17
CA LYS A 421 19.42 28.74 -2.62
C LYS A 421 20.43 28.46 -1.52
N SER A 422 21.54 29.14 -1.56
CA SER A 422 22.64 29.06 -0.59
C SER A 422 22.41 30.02 0.60
#